data_0fa70139587f8c74a8c43d6925645170
#
_entry.id   0fa70139587f8c74a8c43d6925645170
#
_cell.length_a   1.000
_cell.length_b   1.000
_cell.length_c   1.000
_cell.angle_alpha   90.00
_cell.angle_beta   90.00
_cell.angle_gamma   90.00
#
_symmetry.space_group_name_H-M   'P 1'
#
loop_
_entity.id
_entity.type
_entity.pdbx_description
1 polymer ?
#
loop_
_entity_poly.entity_id
_entity_poly.type
_entity_poly.pdbx_seq_one_letter_code
_entity_poly.pdbx_strand_id
1 'polypeptide(L)'
;MNKKVKFEDLGLIDYKKCWDYQEDLFSGILKVKSKNRKENTINPTNNYLLFCEHPHVYTLGKSGDEKNLLVNEEYLKSRGATFHKINRGGDITYHGPGQIVGYPILDLENFFTDIHKYLRFLEESVILTLSDYGLSAERSKGETGVWFDVGTPNARKICALGVKNSRWVSMHGFAFNVNSDLSYFGNIVPCGIIDKKVTSLKKELGQEMDITEVKNKLKTHLVRLFEIEII
;
A
#
# COMPACT_ATOMS: atom_id res chain seq x y z
N MET A 1 -15.52 -17.75 10.55
CA MET A 1 -14.58 -16.75 9.96
C MET A 1 -15.40 -15.74 9.16
N ASN A 2 -15.20 -14.43 9.37
CA ASN A 2 -15.96 -13.38 8.70
C ASN A 2 -15.16 -12.86 7.49
N LYS A 3 -15.52 -13.25 6.27
CA LYS A 3 -14.87 -12.77 5.04
C LYS A 3 -15.55 -11.54 4.41
N LYS A 4 -16.56 -10.98 5.08
CA LYS A 4 -17.21 -9.73 4.66
C LYS A 4 -16.27 -8.56 4.87
N VAL A 5 -16.10 -7.78 3.82
CA VAL A 5 -15.17 -6.63 3.80
C VAL A 5 -15.91 -5.42 3.26
N LYS A 6 -15.96 -4.36 4.05
CA LYS A 6 -16.46 -3.06 3.58
C LYS A 6 -15.42 -2.43 2.67
N PHE A 7 -15.78 -2.21 1.41
CA PHE A 7 -14.93 -1.49 0.46
C PHE A 7 -15.30 -0.01 0.43
N GLU A 8 -14.28 0.86 0.47
CA GLU A 8 -14.44 2.30 0.33
C GLU A 8 -13.37 2.86 -0.61
N ASP A 9 -13.78 3.60 -1.65
CA ASP A 9 -12.88 4.47 -2.42
C ASP A 9 -13.00 5.89 -1.87
N LEU A 10 -11.95 6.36 -1.21
CA LEU A 10 -11.90 7.66 -0.53
C LEU A 10 -11.51 8.80 -1.48
N GLY A 11 -11.25 8.49 -2.76
CA GLY A 11 -10.77 9.46 -3.74
C GLY A 11 -9.44 10.10 -3.33
N LEU A 12 -9.26 11.38 -3.69
CA LEU A 12 -8.10 12.17 -3.27
C LEU A 12 -8.31 12.68 -1.85
N ILE A 13 -7.57 12.15 -0.89
CA ILE A 13 -7.70 12.46 0.54
C ILE A 13 -6.36 12.85 1.17
N ASP A 14 -6.37 13.84 2.06
CA ASP A 14 -5.21 14.19 2.89
C ASP A 14 -4.67 12.97 3.63
N TYR A 15 -3.33 12.83 3.65
CA TYR A 15 -2.67 11.66 4.21
C TYR A 15 -2.97 11.49 5.71
N LYS A 16 -2.89 12.58 6.48
CA LYS A 16 -3.10 12.52 7.94
C LYS A 16 -4.54 12.15 8.28
N LYS A 17 -5.51 12.70 7.55
CA LYS A 17 -6.94 12.35 7.73
C LYS A 17 -7.20 10.87 7.42
N CYS A 18 -6.62 10.37 6.34
CA CYS A 18 -6.74 8.97 5.98
C CYS A 18 -6.04 8.05 6.99
N TRP A 19 -4.87 8.46 7.49
CA TRP A 19 -4.15 7.70 8.52
C TRP A 19 -4.93 7.63 9.83
N ASP A 20 -5.53 8.75 10.29
CA ASP A 20 -6.38 8.77 11.47
C ASP A 20 -7.58 7.84 11.31
N TYR A 21 -8.23 7.87 10.15
CA TYR A 21 -9.32 6.96 9.83
C TYR A 21 -8.88 5.48 9.88
N GLN A 22 -7.71 5.14 9.33
CA GLN A 22 -7.16 3.79 9.44
C GLN A 22 -6.92 3.38 10.91
N GLU A 23 -6.35 4.27 11.76
CA GLU A 23 -6.12 3.99 13.18
C GLU A 23 -7.43 3.75 13.93
N ASP A 24 -8.50 4.48 13.61
CA ASP A 24 -9.82 4.27 14.21
C ASP A 24 -10.38 2.89 13.87
N LEU A 25 -10.36 2.50 12.60
CA LEU A 25 -10.80 1.19 12.15
C LEU A 25 -9.97 0.06 12.77
N PHE A 26 -8.65 0.20 12.73
CA PHE A 26 -7.70 -0.75 13.31
C PHE A 26 -7.90 -0.93 14.82
N SER A 27 -8.01 0.17 15.56
CA SER A 27 -8.24 0.14 17.00
C SER A 27 -9.61 -0.43 17.36
N GLY A 28 -10.64 -0.16 16.55
CA GLY A 28 -11.96 -0.75 16.67
C GLY A 28 -11.93 -2.27 16.61
N ILE A 29 -11.24 -2.84 15.62
CA ILE A 29 -11.05 -4.30 15.51
C ILE A 29 -10.32 -4.85 16.75
N LEU A 30 -9.22 -4.21 17.16
CA LEU A 30 -8.45 -4.64 18.33
C LEU A 30 -9.27 -4.60 19.63
N LYS A 31 -10.16 -3.61 19.79
CA LYS A 31 -11.07 -3.53 20.94
C LYS A 31 -12.02 -4.73 21.00
N VAL A 32 -12.62 -5.12 19.86
CA VAL A 32 -13.48 -6.32 19.78
C VAL A 32 -12.70 -7.58 20.14
N LYS A 33 -11.51 -7.78 19.58
CA LYS A 33 -10.65 -8.93 19.90
C LYS A 33 -10.26 -8.97 21.39
N SER A 34 -9.94 -7.81 21.97
CA SER A 34 -9.60 -7.70 23.39
C SER A 34 -10.80 -8.03 24.29
N LYS A 35 -12.01 -7.55 23.92
CA LYS A 35 -13.25 -7.86 24.64
C LYS A 35 -13.55 -9.35 24.57
N ASN A 36 -13.51 -9.95 23.37
CA ASN A 36 -13.71 -11.37 23.18
C ASN A 36 -12.83 -12.21 24.09
N ARG A 37 -11.52 -11.85 24.17
CA ARG A 37 -10.57 -12.56 25.03
C ARG A 37 -10.88 -12.42 26.51
N LYS A 38 -11.31 -11.23 26.97
CA LYS A 38 -11.60 -10.96 28.40
C LYS A 38 -12.89 -11.65 28.86
N GLU A 39 -13.92 -11.64 28.00
CA GLU A 39 -15.26 -12.09 28.31
C GLU A 39 -15.54 -13.52 27.81
N ASN A 40 -14.53 -14.16 27.20
CA ASN A 40 -14.65 -15.48 26.56
C ASN A 40 -15.81 -15.53 25.56
N THR A 41 -15.95 -14.49 24.74
CA THR A 41 -16.96 -14.33 23.69
C THR A 41 -16.35 -14.42 22.30
N ILE A 42 -17.19 -14.58 21.26
CA ILE A 42 -16.78 -14.72 19.85
C ILE A 42 -17.51 -13.71 18.96
N ASN A 43 -17.62 -12.45 19.41
CA ASN A 43 -18.19 -11.40 18.58
C ASN A 43 -17.37 -11.23 17.27
N PRO A 44 -18.02 -11.14 16.11
CA PRO A 44 -17.30 -11.00 14.85
C PRO A 44 -16.56 -9.65 14.77
N THR A 45 -15.38 -9.68 14.19
CA THR A 45 -14.61 -8.48 13.82
C THR A 45 -14.97 -8.02 12.41
N ASN A 46 -14.92 -6.71 12.17
CA ASN A 46 -15.10 -6.14 10.83
C ASN A 46 -13.78 -6.18 10.05
N ASN A 47 -13.90 -6.11 8.71
CA ASN A 47 -12.77 -5.97 7.81
C ASN A 47 -13.07 -4.84 6.82
N TYR A 48 -12.01 -4.15 6.38
CA TYR A 48 -12.12 -3.00 5.48
C TYR A 48 -11.05 -3.08 4.39
N LEU A 49 -11.41 -2.62 3.19
CA LEU A 49 -10.49 -2.39 2.09
C LEU A 49 -10.69 -0.96 1.60
N LEU A 50 -9.72 -0.10 1.88
CA LEU A 50 -9.76 1.29 1.46
C LEU A 50 -8.87 1.48 0.24
N PHE A 51 -9.37 2.16 -0.79
CA PHE A 51 -8.56 2.72 -1.87
C PHE A 51 -8.58 4.24 -1.78
N CYS A 52 -7.47 4.87 -2.12
CA CYS A 52 -7.39 6.32 -2.22
C CYS A 52 -6.23 6.75 -3.11
N GLU A 53 -6.16 8.04 -3.32
CA GLU A 53 -4.98 8.80 -3.75
C GLU A 53 -4.66 9.84 -2.69
N HIS A 54 -3.41 10.28 -2.61
CA HIS A 54 -3.02 11.36 -1.71
C HIS A 54 -2.49 12.58 -2.47
N PRO A 55 -2.60 13.79 -1.93
CA PRO A 55 -1.72 14.87 -2.30
C PRO A 55 -0.26 14.48 -2.11
N HIS A 56 0.67 15.24 -2.67
CA HIS A 56 2.09 14.94 -2.56
C HIS A 56 2.54 14.82 -1.11
N VAL A 57 3.01 13.64 -0.73
CA VAL A 57 3.46 13.35 0.64
C VAL A 57 4.58 12.33 0.67
N TYR A 58 5.57 12.56 1.51
CA TYR A 58 6.59 11.59 1.86
C TYR A 58 6.29 10.98 3.21
N THR A 59 6.43 9.66 3.31
CA THR A 59 6.21 8.95 4.57
C THR A 59 7.43 8.14 4.95
N LEU A 60 7.92 8.32 6.18
CA LEU A 60 9.04 7.58 6.75
C LEU A 60 8.51 6.47 7.65
N GLY A 61 8.79 5.23 7.32
CA GLY A 61 8.44 4.06 8.13
C GLY A 61 9.40 3.85 9.30
N LYS A 62 9.12 2.85 10.13
CA LYS A 62 9.87 2.56 11.36
C LYS A 62 11.35 2.23 11.16
N SER A 63 11.70 1.67 10.01
CA SER A 63 13.08 1.23 9.69
C SER A 63 13.84 2.29 8.89
N GLY A 64 13.22 3.45 8.61
CA GLY A 64 13.79 4.47 7.76
C GLY A 64 14.71 5.44 8.52
N ASP A 65 15.70 5.98 7.78
CA ASP A 65 16.54 7.09 8.22
C ASP A 65 16.03 8.39 7.58
N GLU A 66 15.90 9.47 8.36
CA GLU A 66 15.51 10.79 7.86
C GLU A 66 16.48 11.35 6.81
N LYS A 67 17.73 10.91 6.85
CA LYS A 67 18.74 11.26 5.81
C LYS A 67 18.37 10.76 4.42
N ASN A 68 17.45 9.80 4.33
CA ASN A 68 16.91 9.33 3.06
C ASN A 68 15.93 10.32 2.42
N LEU A 69 15.52 11.38 3.12
CA LEU A 69 14.87 12.55 2.53
C LEU A 69 15.96 13.57 2.13
N LEU A 70 16.17 13.74 0.84
CA LEU A 70 17.27 14.54 0.26
C LEU A 70 16.97 16.04 0.19
N VAL A 71 15.78 16.46 0.60
CA VAL A 71 15.29 17.84 0.49
C VAL A 71 14.81 18.36 1.84
N ASN A 72 14.85 19.68 2.02
CA ASN A 72 14.40 20.33 3.25
C ASN A 72 12.91 20.68 3.21
N GLU A 73 12.38 21.14 4.36
CA GLU A 73 10.96 21.52 4.48
C GLU A 73 10.55 22.66 3.55
N GLU A 74 11.45 23.60 3.27
CA GLU A 74 11.20 24.75 2.39
C GLU A 74 10.96 24.28 0.95
N TYR A 75 11.79 23.36 0.48
CA TYR A 75 11.58 22.71 -0.81
C TYR A 75 10.27 21.90 -0.85
N LEU A 76 9.96 21.13 0.19
CA LEU A 76 8.69 20.40 0.25
C LEU A 76 7.49 21.34 0.12
N LYS A 77 7.48 22.44 0.88
CA LYS A 77 6.42 23.46 0.80
C LYS A 77 6.30 24.08 -0.59
N SER A 78 7.42 24.40 -1.24
CA SER A 78 7.44 24.94 -2.61
C SER A 78 6.88 23.97 -3.66
N ARG A 79 6.93 22.66 -3.38
CA ARG A 79 6.39 21.59 -4.22
C ARG A 79 4.99 21.11 -3.79
N GLY A 80 4.37 21.78 -2.83
CA GLY A 80 3.06 21.37 -2.28
C GLY A 80 3.09 19.99 -1.61
N ALA A 81 4.25 19.55 -1.11
CA ALA A 81 4.45 18.25 -0.50
C ALA A 81 4.53 18.34 1.03
N THR A 82 4.09 17.29 1.71
CA THR A 82 4.18 17.12 3.16
C THR A 82 5.09 15.96 3.53
N PHE A 83 5.50 15.87 4.80
CA PHE A 83 6.30 14.78 5.33
C PHE A 83 5.72 14.26 6.65
N HIS A 84 5.60 12.94 6.79
CA HIS A 84 5.12 12.31 8.02
C HIS A 84 5.99 11.11 8.42
N LYS A 85 6.36 11.05 9.70
CA LYS A 85 6.90 9.84 10.33
C LYS A 85 5.76 8.97 10.80
N ILE A 86 5.75 7.71 10.42
CA ILE A 86 4.62 6.81 10.62
C ILE A 86 5.06 5.43 11.12
N ASN A 87 4.09 4.61 11.49
CA ASN A 87 4.34 3.33 12.17
C ASN A 87 4.25 2.09 11.27
N ARG A 88 4.26 2.26 9.91
CA ARG A 88 4.38 1.13 8.98
C ARG A 88 5.79 0.54 8.96
N GLY A 89 5.92 -0.70 8.48
CA GLY A 89 7.21 -1.26 8.14
C GLY A 89 7.85 -0.57 6.93
N GLY A 90 9.15 -0.78 6.76
CA GLY A 90 9.95 -0.20 5.67
C GLY A 90 10.48 1.20 5.95
N ASP A 91 11.13 1.76 4.93
CA ASP A 91 11.84 3.04 4.92
C ASP A 91 10.96 4.16 4.33
N ILE A 92 11.59 5.21 3.80
CA ILE A 92 10.91 6.33 3.15
C ILE A 92 10.24 5.92 1.85
N THR A 93 9.08 6.51 1.57
CA THR A 93 8.43 6.43 0.27
C THR A 93 7.67 7.73 -0.04
N TYR A 94 7.17 7.81 -1.27
CA TYR A 94 6.37 8.93 -1.75
C TYR A 94 4.98 8.45 -2.14
N HIS A 95 3.96 9.29 -1.87
CA HIS A 95 2.60 9.16 -2.39
C HIS A 95 2.20 10.47 -3.08
N GLY A 96 1.40 10.35 -4.15
CA GLY A 96 0.91 11.49 -4.89
C GLY A 96 -0.26 11.14 -5.83
N PRO A 97 -0.85 12.15 -6.49
CA PRO A 97 -1.89 11.93 -7.49
C PRO A 97 -1.46 10.95 -8.58
N GLY A 98 -2.40 10.14 -9.06
CA GLY A 98 -2.12 9.08 -10.02
C GLY A 98 -1.52 7.81 -9.43
N GLN A 99 -1.35 7.72 -8.10
CA GLN A 99 -0.93 6.52 -7.41
C GLN A 99 -2.12 5.89 -6.67
N ILE A 100 -2.46 4.65 -6.96
CA ILE A 100 -3.46 3.91 -6.18
C ILE A 100 -2.82 3.46 -4.88
N VAL A 101 -3.32 3.97 -3.76
CA VAL A 101 -2.93 3.51 -2.43
C VAL A 101 -4.03 2.64 -1.87
N GLY A 102 -3.67 1.41 -1.50
CA GLY A 102 -4.60 0.43 -0.95
C GLY A 102 -4.27 0.11 0.51
N TYR A 103 -5.28 0.18 1.36
CA TYR A 103 -5.19 -0.08 2.79
C TYR A 103 -6.15 -1.19 3.21
N PRO A 104 -5.73 -2.48 3.14
CA PRO A 104 -6.50 -3.57 3.70
C PRO A 104 -6.35 -3.60 5.22
N ILE A 105 -7.44 -3.28 5.94
CA ILE A 105 -7.49 -3.29 7.41
C ILE A 105 -8.33 -4.51 7.79
N LEU A 106 -7.65 -5.64 7.93
CA LEU A 106 -8.25 -6.97 8.06
C LEU A 106 -7.87 -7.61 9.40
N ASP A 107 -8.82 -8.27 10.02
CA ASP A 107 -8.49 -9.29 11.01
C ASP A 107 -8.09 -10.57 10.28
N LEU A 108 -6.79 -10.81 10.17
CA LEU A 108 -6.24 -11.94 9.43
C LEU A 108 -6.65 -13.31 10.00
N GLU A 109 -7.12 -13.39 11.25
CA GLU A 109 -7.71 -14.62 11.79
C GLU A 109 -9.00 -15.03 11.07
N ASN A 110 -9.66 -14.10 10.37
CA ASN A 110 -10.78 -14.39 9.49
C ASN A 110 -10.37 -15.03 8.16
N PHE A 111 -9.07 -14.96 7.79
CA PHE A 111 -8.54 -15.42 6.52
C PHE A 111 -7.45 -16.48 6.75
N PHE A 112 -6.31 -16.08 7.24
CA PHE A 112 -5.16 -16.93 7.58
C PHE A 112 -4.18 -16.16 8.48
N THR A 113 -3.48 -16.84 9.37
CA THR A 113 -2.50 -16.27 10.30
C THR A 113 -1.07 -16.46 9.75
N ASP A 114 -0.79 -15.80 8.60
CA ASP A 114 0.51 -15.83 7.93
C ASP A 114 0.77 -14.47 7.26
N ILE A 115 1.70 -13.69 7.83
CA ILE A 115 2.01 -12.35 7.33
C ILE A 115 2.78 -12.40 6.00
N HIS A 116 3.57 -13.45 5.75
CA HIS A 116 4.26 -13.59 4.48
C HIS A 116 3.27 -13.88 3.35
N LYS A 117 2.33 -14.79 3.59
CA LYS A 117 1.22 -15.06 2.65
C LYS A 117 0.40 -13.81 2.39
N TYR A 118 0.11 -13.01 3.43
CA TYR A 118 -0.60 -11.73 3.29
C TYR A 118 0.13 -10.79 2.32
N LEU A 119 1.42 -10.57 2.53
CA LEU A 119 2.23 -9.73 1.64
C LEU A 119 2.28 -10.29 0.21
N ARG A 120 2.46 -11.62 0.06
CA ARG A 120 2.44 -12.28 -1.26
C ARG A 120 1.11 -12.11 -1.99
N PHE A 121 -0.02 -12.09 -1.30
CA PHE A 121 -1.34 -11.86 -1.89
C PHE A 121 -1.51 -10.41 -2.35
N LEU A 122 -0.99 -9.44 -1.59
CA LEU A 122 -0.99 -8.04 -2.02
C LEU A 122 -0.13 -7.85 -3.28
N GLU A 123 1.06 -8.41 -3.32
CA GLU A 123 1.91 -8.36 -4.52
C GLU A 123 1.27 -9.08 -5.71
N GLU A 124 0.69 -10.26 -5.48
CA GLU A 124 0.02 -11.03 -6.53
C GLU A 124 -1.14 -10.26 -7.14
N SER A 125 -1.93 -9.54 -6.32
CA SER A 125 -3.04 -8.74 -6.85
C SER A 125 -2.57 -7.67 -7.83
N VAL A 126 -1.42 -7.05 -7.58
CA VAL A 126 -0.81 -6.07 -8.49
C VAL A 126 -0.21 -6.76 -9.72
N ILE A 127 0.49 -7.90 -9.55
CA ILE A 127 1.07 -8.68 -10.67
C ILE A 127 -0.04 -9.10 -11.64
N LEU A 128 -1.15 -9.63 -11.13
CA LEU A 128 -2.29 -10.03 -11.96
C LEU A 128 -2.96 -8.84 -12.64
N THR A 129 -3.06 -7.69 -11.95
CA THR A 129 -3.56 -6.45 -12.55
C THR A 129 -2.67 -6.01 -13.71
N LEU A 130 -1.34 -6.08 -13.56
CA LEU A 130 -0.39 -5.76 -14.63
C LEU A 130 -0.49 -6.74 -15.80
N SER A 131 -0.73 -8.02 -15.51
CA SER A 131 -0.97 -9.06 -16.53
C SER A 131 -2.22 -8.78 -17.37
N ASP A 132 -3.27 -8.18 -16.79
CA ASP A 132 -4.47 -7.75 -17.54
C ASP A 132 -4.17 -6.66 -18.60
N TYR A 133 -3.01 -6.00 -18.48
CA TYR A 133 -2.49 -5.01 -19.43
C TYR A 133 -1.34 -5.58 -20.31
N GLY A 134 -1.12 -6.90 -20.29
CA GLY A 134 -0.07 -7.57 -21.06
C GLY A 134 1.35 -7.37 -20.52
N LEU A 135 1.50 -6.92 -19.28
CA LEU A 135 2.80 -6.69 -18.64
C LEU A 135 3.17 -7.85 -17.71
N SER A 136 4.41 -8.32 -17.79
CA SER A 136 4.96 -9.37 -16.93
C SER A 136 5.79 -8.77 -15.81
N ALA A 137 5.19 -8.63 -14.64
CA ALA A 137 5.85 -8.15 -13.44
C ALA A 137 6.15 -9.30 -12.47
N GLU A 138 7.10 -9.10 -11.57
CA GLU A 138 7.60 -10.15 -10.69
C GLU A 138 7.95 -9.61 -9.28
N ARG A 139 8.30 -10.54 -8.38
CA ARG A 139 8.81 -10.25 -7.04
C ARG A 139 10.33 -10.24 -7.05
N SER A 140 10.95 -9.33 -6.30
CA SER A 140 12.39 -9.35 -6.06
C SER A 140 12.71 -10.18 -4.80
N LYS A 141 13.70 -11.07 -4.88
CA LYS A 141 14.10 -11.90 -3.75
C LYS A 141 14.69 -11.01 -2.63
N GLY A 142 14.13 -11.15 -1.44
CA GLY A 142 14.58 -10.38 -0.27
C GLY A 142 13.99 -8.96 -0.17
N GLU A 143 13.19 -8.54 -1.14
CA GLU A 143 12.56 -7.22 -1.17
C GLU A 143 11.05 -7.33 -1.32
N THR A 144 10.33 -6.50 -0.59
CA THR A 144 8.88 -6.44 -0.72
C THR A 144 8.50 -5.43 -1.81
N GLY A 145 7.52 -5.79 -2.64
CA GLY A 145 7.04 -4.94 -3.73
C GLY A 145 6.91 -5.69 -5.05
N VAL A 146 6.42 -4.99 -6.07
CA VAL A 146 6.27 -5.51 -7.43
C VAL A 146 7.22 -4.79 -8.37
N TRP A 147 7.89 -5.53 -9.21
CA TRP A 147 9.01 -5.08 -9.98
C TRP A 147 8.95 -5.55 -11.44
N PHE A 148 9.72 -4.87 -12.28
CA PHE A 148 10.10 -5.34 -13.62
C PHE A 148 11.61 -5.55 -13.69
N ASP A 149 12.03 -6.47 -14.55
CA ASP A 149 13.42 -6.75 -14.94
C ASP A 149 14.34 -7.02 -13.73
N VAL A 150 13.86 -7.76 -12.75
CA VAL A 150 14.62 -8.14 -11.55
C VAL A 150 15.90 -8.86 -11.93
N GLY A 151 17.00 -8.54 -11.23
CA GLY A 151 18.32 -9.12 -11.50
C GLY A 151 19.07 -8.47 -12.67
N THR A 152 18.52 -7.40 -13.26
CA THR A 152 19.17 -6.64 -14.33
C THR A 152 19.43 -5.18 -13.91
N PRO A 153 20.28 -4.43 -14.64
CA PRO A 153 20.46 -2.99 -14.42
C PRO A 153 19.19 -2.15 -14.68
N ASN A 154 18.18 -2.73 -15.31
CA ASN A 154 16.90 -2.09 -15.60
C ASN A 154 15.82 -2.40 -14.56
N ALA A 155 16.15 -3.09 -13.47
CA ALA A 155 15.23 -3.40 -12.39
C ALA A 155 14.54 -2.12 -11.87
N ARG A 156 13.21 -2.13 -11.84
CA ARG A 156 12.41 -0.98 -11.43
C ARG A 156 11.13 -1.38 -10.72
N LYS A 157 10.85 -0.69 -9.63
CA LYS A 157 9.68 -0.96 -8.78
C LYS A 157 8.47 -0.21 -9.29
N ILE A 158 7.35 -0.90 -9.45
CA ILE A 158 6.06 -0.29 -9.81
C ILE A 158 5.10 -0.20 -8.62
N CYS A 159 5.24 -1.08 -7.63
CA CYS A 159 4.44 -1.04 -6.41
C CYS A 159 5.29 -1.25 -5.19
N ALA A 160 5.16 -0.36 -4.22
CA ALA A 160 5.78 -0.46 -2.90
C ALA A 160 4.76 -0.99 -1.89
N LEU A 161 5.23 -1.79 -0.92
CA LEU A 161 4.42 -2.28 0.19
C LEU A 161 5.07 -1.93 1.52
N GLY A 162 4.24 -1.53 2.47
CA GLY A 162 4.66 -1.29 3.85
C GLY A 162 3.46 -1.44 4.79
N VAL A 163 3.44 -2.49 5.59
CA VAL A 163 2.31 -2.83 6.46
C VAL A 163 2.68 -2.72 7.93
N LYS A 164 1.66 -2.60 8.77
CA LYS A 164 1.72 -2.80 10.23
C LYS A 164 0.80 -3.96 10.55
N ASN A 165 1.25 -4.85 11.43
CA ASN A 165 0.42 -5.92 11.96
C ASN A 165 0.48 -5.91 13.49
N SER A 166 -0.66 -6.09 14.15
CA SER A 166 -0.74 -6.29 15.60
C SER A 166 -1.88 -7.23 15.91
N ARG A 167 -1.60 -8.30 16.64
CA ARG A 167 -2.59 -9.32 17.01
C ARG A 167 -3.39 -9.85 15.79
N TRP A 168 -2.69 -10.04 14.68
CA TRP A 168 -3.25 -10.46 13.40
C TRP A 168 -4.22 -9.45 12.75
N VAL A 169 -4.22 -8.20 13.18
CA VAL A 169 -4.91 -7.11 12.47
C VAL A 169 -3.91 -6.34 11.64
N SER A 170 -4.19 -6.19 10.34
CA SER A 170 -3.37 -5.44 9.39
C SER A 170 -3.77 -3.97 9.32
N MET A 171 -2.82 -3.11 8.94
CA MET A 171 -3.00 -1.69 8.66
C MET A 171 -1.93 -1.21 7.69
N HIS A 172 -2.14 -0.06 7.05
CA HIS A 172 -1.39 0.37 5.87
C HIS A 172 -1.52 -0.64 4.72
N GLY A 173 -0.61 -0.71 3.79
CA GLY A 173 -0.75 -1.64 2.68
C GLY A 173 0.23 -1.40 1.56
N PHE A 174 -0.25 -0.98 0.38
CA PHE A 174 0.55 -0.83 -0.82
C PHE A 174 0.31 0.50 -1.54
N ALA A 175 1.27 0.88 -2.37
CA ALA A 175 1.23 2.06 -3.22
C ALA A 175 1.64 1.65 -4.65
N PHE A 176 0.67 1.63 -5.56
CA PHE A 176 0.81 1.22 -6.95
C PHE A 176 0.87 2.44 -7.86
N ASN A 177 2.00 2.66 -8.51
CA ASN A 177 2.22 3.76 -9.44
C ASN A 177 1.45 3.51 -10.74
N VAL A 178 0.35 4.22 -10.98
CA VAL A 178 -0.43 4.14 -12.21
C VAL A 178 -0.06 5.30 -13.14
N ASN A 179 -0.45 6.52 -12.80
CA ASN A 179 -0.15 7.75 -13.54
C ASN A 179 0.77 8.71 -12.76
N SER A 180 1.45 8.20 -11.73
CA SER A 180 2.22 8.98 -10.77
C SER A 180 3.32 9.82 -11.44
N ASP A 181 3.52 11.04 -10.96
CA ASP A 181 4.71 11.83 -11.28
C ASP A 181 5.93 11.24 -10.56
N LEU A 182 6.75 10.51 -11.31
CA LEU A 182 7.92 9.82 -10.79
C LEU A 182 9.07 10.75 -10.41
N SER A 183 9.04 12.03 -10.80
CA SER A 183 10.08 13.01 -10.48
C SER A 183 10.23 13.23 -8.97
N TYR A 184 9.15 13.07 -8.21
CA TYR A 184 9.15 13.19 -6.75
C TYR A 184 10.00 12.11 -6.05
N PHE A 185 10.18 10.94 -6.66
CA PHE A 185 11.05 9.89 -6.11
C PHE A 185 12.53 10.28 -6.13
N GLY A 186 12.93 11.26 -6.97
CA GLY A 186 14.29 11.82 -6.97
C GLY A 186 14.65 12.58 -5.69
N ASN A 187 13.68 12.91 -4.84
CA ASN A 187 13.90 13.59 -3.57
C ASN A 187 14.16 12.65 -2.39
N ILE A 188 14.19 11.33 -2.62
CA ILE A 188 14.39 10.32 -1.58
C ILE A 188 15.37 9.24 -2.05
N VAL A 189 16.02 8.58 -1.08
CA VAL A 189 16.77 7.32 -1.30
C VAL A 189 15.95 6.16 -0.74
N PRO A 190 15.12 5.48 -1.56
CA PRO A 190 14.28 4.40 -1.06
C PRO A 190 15.13 3.23 -0.55
N CYS A 191 14.89 2.78 0.68
CA CYS A 191 15.64 1.67 1.32
C CYS A 191 17.16 1.88 1.39
N GLY A 192 17.65 3.14 1.33
CA GLY A 192 19.09 3.43 1.37
C GLY A 192 19.89 2.93 0.16
N ILE A 193 19.24 2.51 -0.93
CA ILE A 193 19.90 2.00 -2.15
C ILE A 193 19.72 3.02 -3.28
N ILE A 194 20.82 3.65 -3.68
CA ILE A 194 20.86 4.76 -4.64
C ILE A 194 20.44 4.33 -6.05
N ASP A 195 20.59 3.04 -6.42
CA ASP A 195 20.41 2.58 -7.80
C ASP A 195 19.03 1.99 -8.10
N LYS A 196 18.07 2.06 -7.15
CA LYS A 196 16.72 1.50 -7.38
C LYS A 196 15.83 2.47 -8.13
N LYS A 197 15.54 2.11 -9.36
CA LYS A 197 14.61 2.85 -10.22
C LYS A 197 13.16 2.58 -9.82
N VAL A 198 12.30 3.54 -10.10
CA VAL A 198 10.83 3.40 -10.01
C VAL A 198 10.20 3.57 -11.39
N THR A 199 9.03 2.97 -11.56
CA THR A 199 8.24 3.11 -12.78
C THR A 199 6.76 3.26 -12.45
N SER A 200 5.93 3.44 -13.47
CA SER A 200 4.47 3.53 -13.38
C SER A 200 3.82 2.83 -14.57
N LEU A 201 2.55 2.45 -14.44
CA LEU A 201 1.79 1.81 -15.52
C LEU A 201 1.75 2.70 -16.78
N LYS A 202 1.54 4.02 -16.60
CA LYS A 202 1.65 5.02 -17.66
C LYS A 202 2.99 4.97 -18.39
N LYS A 203 4.10 4.86 -17.66
CA LYS A 203 5.45 4.80 -18.23
C LYS A 203 5.70 3.51 -19.00
N GLU A 204 5.24 2.37 -18.48
CA GLU A 204 5.42 1.06 -19.12
C GLU A 204 4.58 0.92 -20.41
N LEU A 205 3.37 1.50 -20.44
CA LEU A 205 2.47 1.43 -21.60
C LEU A 205 2.57 2.62 -22.54
N GLY A 206 3.29 3.69 -22.15
CA GLY A 206 3.45 4.90 -22.95
C GLY A 206 2.18 5.76 -23.07
N GLN A 207 1.16 5.54 -22.25
CA GLN A 207 -0.11 6.28 -22.26
C GLN A 207 -0.70 6.41 -20.87
N GLU A 208 -1.51 7.45 -20.68
CA GLU A 208 -2.26 7.64 -19.44
C GLU A 208 -3.37 6.60 -19.29
N MET A 209 -3.54 6.09 -18.07
CA MET A 209 -4.48 5.03 -17.75
C MET A 209 -5.73 5.58 -17.07
N ASP A 210 -6.89 4.97 -17.34
CA ASP A 210 -8.07 5.20 -16.53
C ASP A 210 -7.86 4.57 -15.14
N ILE A 211 -7.65 5.42 -14.13
CA ILE A 211 -7.37 4.98 -12.77
C ILE A 211 -8.53 4.21 -12.14
N THR A 212 -9.78 4.51 -12.57
CA THR A 212 -10.97 3.80 -12.11
C THR A 212 -11.01 2.37 -12.64
N GLU A 213 -10.66 2.18 -13.92
CA GLU A 213 -10.53 0.85 -14.50
C GLU A 213 -9.46 0.03 -13.76
N VAL A 214 -8.27 0.62 -13.53
CA VAL A 214 -7.17 -0.05 -12.81
C VAL A 214 -7.60 -0.42 -11.39
N LYS A 215 -8.25 0.48 -10.64
CA LYS A 215 -8.81 0.20 -9.30
C LYS A 215 -9.78 -0.98 -9.32
N ASN A 216 -10.67 -1.07 -10.33
CA ASN A 216 -11.64 -2.16 -10.43
C ASN A 216 -10.97 -3.51 -10.70
N LYS A 217 -9.99 -3.59 -11.61
CA LYS A 217 -9.21 -4.82 -11.86
C LYS A 217 -8.47 -5.24 -10.59
N LEU A 218 -7.76 -4.33 -9.96
CA LEU A 218 -7.01 -4.59 -8.72
C LEU A 218 -7.92 -5.10 -7.60
N LYS A 219 -9.09 -4.47 -7.41
CA LYS A 219 -10.10 -4.93 -6.45
C LYS A 219 -10.57 -6.34 -6.76
N THR A 220 -10.83 -6.67 -8.02
CA THR A 220 -11.26 -8.01 -8.45
C THR A 220 -10.22 -9.07 -8.09
N HIS A 221 -8.94 -8.80 -8.31
CA HIS A 221 -7.87 -9.73 -7.94
C HIS A 221 -7.71 -9.88 -6.42
N LEU A 222 -7.82 -8.78 -5.65
CA LEU A 222 -7.83 -8.84 -4.19
C LEU A 222 -9.00 -9.69 -3.66
N VAL A 223 -10.21 -9.46 -4.18
CA VAL A 223 -11.41 -10.23 -3.82
C VAL A 223 -11.19 -11.72 -4.05
N ARG A 224 -10.65 -12.09 -5.21
CA ARG A 224 -10.38 -13.49 -5.56
C ARG A 224 -9.32 -14.13 -4.67
N LEU A 225 -8.18 -13.45 -4.45
CA LEU A 225 -7.04 -14.01 -3.69
C LEU A 225 -7.36 -14.20 -2.21
N PHE A 226 -8.07 -13.25 -1.61
CA PHE A 226 -8.45 -13.31 -0.19
C PHE A 226 -9.80 -14.01 0.02
N GLU A 227 -10.52 -14.39 -1.05
CA GLU A 227 -11.89 -14.92 -1.00
C GLU A 227 -12.84 -13.97 -0.22
N ILE A 228 -12.75 -12.68 -0.53
CA ILE A 228 -13.53 -11.61 0.12
C ILE A 228 -14.96 -11.58 -0.42
N GLU A 229 -15.91 -11.33 0.47
CA GLU A 229 -17.27 -10.90 0.14
C GLU A 229 -17.37 -9.39 0.36
N ILE A 230 -17.49 -8.60 -0.70
CA ILE A 230 -17.65 -7.13 -0.62
C ILE A 230 -19.07 -6.79 -0.16
N ILE A 231 -19.17 -5.88 0.83
CA ILE A 231 -20.43 -5.36 1.37
C ILE A 231 -20.42 -3.84 1.37
#